data_7012c5d36ab0260c663dc2e37c6bea0a
#
_entry.id   7012c5d36ab0260c663dc2e37c6bea0a
#
_cell.length_a   1.000
_cell.length_b   1.000
_cell.length_c   1.000
_cell.angle_alpha   90.00
_cell.angle_beta   90.00
_cell.angle_gamma   90.00
#
_symmetry.space_group_name_H-M   'P 1'
#
loop_
_entity.id
_entity.type
_entity.pdbx_description
1 polymer ?
#
loop_
_entity_poly.entity_id
_entity_poly.type
_entity_poly.pdbx_seq_one_letter_code
_entity_poly.pdbx_strand_id
1 'polypeptide(L)'
;MLRIVTLSAVAVTLGAWAAAVLDVFWVVNVTLQQQQHVGSASALAYVVLITVLVAGSLTYLSARYGYARRLSTRQPASDSEIDAFRMTGVSSVTILVPSYKEDPALVWKTLLSAALQDYPRRSIVLLIDDPPVAATHEDAQALAEMRELANAVERRLAAVHARVRSAAAAFERRADRARFRLSDEARELAALYEEVGAWFADQASRHSIVDHTDRVFVELTLLGESRRYQQKAADLLRSVESDATDENLLRRSYRRLASRFEVTVRTFERKRYANLSHEPNKAMNLNTYIALMGGRFLSGPTGLDACWRAPARTSGGSTSTTVIMWSFWMPTRSCIRSTS
;
A
#
# COMPACT_ATOMS: atom_id res chain seq x y z
N MET A 1 1.49 25.90 9.07
CA MET A 1 2.77 26.07 8.35
C MET A 1 2.64 25.74 6.85
N LEU A 2 2.29 24.52 6.43
CA LEU A 2 2.24 24.10 5.01
C LEU A 2 1.35 24.99 4.13
N ARG A 3 0.17 25.44 4.62
CA ARG A 3 -0.74 26.34 3.87
C ARG A 3 -0.11 27.72 3.60
N ILE A 4 0.56 28.30 4.59
CA ILE A 4 1.23 29.60 4.46
C ILE A 4 2.33 29.49 3.41
N VAL A 5 3.17 28.47 3.50
CA VAL A 5 4.24 28.23 2.50
C VAL A 5 3.67 28.07 1.09
N THR A 6 2.55 27.35 0.92
CA THR A 6 1.94 27.18 -0.39
C THR A 6 1.36 28.48 -0.93
N LEU A 7 0.69 29.30 -0.10
CA LEU A 7 0.16 30.60 -0.51
C LEU A 7 1.29 31.60 -0.85
N SER A 8 2.38 31.58 -0.09
CA SER A 8 3.58 32.39 -0.40
C SER A 8 4.18 31.97 -1.75
N ALA A 9 4.26 30.66 -2.04
CA ALA A 9 4.74 30.17 -3.32
C ALA A 9 3.84 30.60 -4.49
N VAL A 10 2.51 30.59 -4.31
CA VAL A 10 1.56 31.13 -5.31
C VAL A 10 1.81 32.62 -5.56
N ALA A 11 1.94 33.42 -4.50
CA ALA A 11 2.18 34.86 -4.64
C ALA A 11 3.50 35.16 -5.36
N VAL A 12 4.58 34.46 -5.01
CA VAL A 12 5.88 34.58 -5.69
C VAL A 12 5.80 34.17 -7.15
N THR A 13 5.12 33.06 -7.48
CA THR A 13 4.96 32.60 -8.87
C THR A 13 4.20 33.61 -9.71
N LEU A 14 3.10 34.15 -9.19
CA LEU A 14 2.30 35.17 -9.89
C LEU A 14 3.09 36.48 -10.02
N GLY A 15 3.80 36.90 -8.98
CA GLY A 15 4.65 38.11 -9.02
C GLY A 15 5.77 37.99 -10.04
N ALA A 16 6.46 36.86 -10.10
CA ALA A 16 7.52 36.60 -11.08
C ALA A 16 6.96 36.56 -12.52
N TRP A 17 5.78 35.96 -12.73
CA TRP A 17 5.12 35.96 -14.02
C TRP A 17 4.73 37.36 -14.46
N ALA A 18 4.13 38.15 -13.56
CA ALA A 18 3.72 39.55 -13.88
C ALA A 18 4.97 40.39 -14.21
N ALA A 19 6.06 40.25 -13.46
CA ALA A 19 7.29 40.97 -13.75
C ALA A 19 7.87 40.57 -15.12
N ALA A 20 7.90 39.29 -15.48
CA ALA A 20 8.36 38.83 -16.79
C ALA A 20 7.49 39.34 -17.95
N VAL A 21 6.16 39.37 -17.79
CA VAL A 21 5.23 39.92 -18.79
C VAL A 21 5.44 41.42 -18.97
N LEU A 22 5.62 42.19 -17.90
CA LEU A 22 5.92 43.61 -17.93
C LEU A 22 7.27 43.92 -18.61
N ASP A 23 8.30 43.12 -18.29
CA ASP A 23 9.62 43.27 -18.93
C ASP A 23 9.55 43.02 -20.44
N VAL A 24 8.85 41.97 -20.90
CA VAL A 24 8.66 41.69 -22.31
C VAL A 24 7.85 42.83 -22.98
N PHE A 25 6.81 43.31 -22.32
CA PHE A 25 6.03 44.44 -22.85
C PHE A 25 6.89 45.70 -23.03
N TRP A 26 7.77 45.99 -22.06
CA TRP A 26 8.71 47.12 -22.13
C TRP A 26 9.72 46.92 -23.27
N VAL A 27 10.35 45.73 -23.41
CA VAL A 27 11.29 45.41 -24.48
C VAL A 27 10.62 45.52 -25.87
N VAL A 28 9.41 44.99 -26.03
CA VAL A 28 8.67 45.08 -27.31
C VAL A 28 8.38 46.52 -27.65
N ASN A 29 7.96 47.37 -26.70
CA ASN A 29 7.66 48.78 -26.94
C ASN A 29 8.91 49.56 -27.37
N VAL A 30 10.06 49.36 -26.75
CA VAL A 30 11.34 49.95 -27.09
C VAL A 30 11.80 49.52 -28.51
N THR A 31 11.68 48.24 -28.84
CA THR A 31 12.09 47.70 -30.17
C THR A 31 11.19 48.21 -31.29
N LEU A 32 9.89 48.35 -31.07
CA LEU A 32 8.97 48.95 -32.05
C LEU A 32 9.30 50.41 -32.34
N GLN A 33 9.69 51.16 -31.32
CA GLN A 33 10.14 52.57 -31.50
C GLN A 33 11.41 52.66 -32.33
N GLN A 34 12.27 51.63 -32.29
CA GLN A 34 13.54 51.54 -33.07
C GLN A 34 13.37 50.95 -34.48
N GLN A 35 12.15 50.70 -34.96
CA GLN A 35 11.83 50.05 -36.24
C GLN A 35 12.47 48.66 -36.44
N GLN A 36 12.78 47.93 -35.37
CA GLN A 36 13.33 46.58 -35.45
C GLN A 36 12.19 45.57 -35.24
N HIS A 37 11.80 44.87 -36.32
CA HIS A 37 10.66 43.94 -36.31
C HIS A 37 11.04 42.49 -35.90
N VAL A 38 12.30 42.16 -35.70
CA VAL A 38 12.76 40.78 -35.49
C VAL A 38 12.47 40.24 -34.09
N GLY A 39 12.13 41.08 -33.08
CA GLY A 39 11.96 40.70 -31.70
C GLY A 39 10.54 40.30 -31.25
N SER A 40 9.51 40.73 -32.01
CA SER A 40 8.11 40.63 -31.52
C SER A 40 7.58 39.19 -31.49
N ALA A 41 7.92 38.36 -32.48
CA ALA A 41 7.46 36.97 -32.53
C ALA A 41 8.12 36.08 -31.43
N SER A 42 9.41 36.30 -31.21
CA SER A 42 10.14 35.59 -30.15
C SER A 42 9.67 36.02 -28.73
N ALA A 43 9.38 37.31 -28.55
CA ALA A 43 8.83 37.84 -27.33
C ALA A 43 7.42 37.26 -27.03
N LEU A 44 6.56 37.19 -28.05
CA LEU A 44 5.25 36.54 -27.89
C LEU A 44 5.37 35.05 -27.56
N ALA A 45 6.24 34.32 -28.25
CA ALA A 45 6.52 32.91 -27.97
C ALA A 45 7.01 32.70 -26.54
N TYR A 46 7.88 33.57 -26.04
CA TYR A 46 8.36 33.54 -24.66
C TYR A 46 7.21 33.76 -23.64
N VAL A 47 6.35 34.75 -23.84
CA VAL A 47 5.19 35.01 -22.97
C VAL A 47 4.24 33.82 -22.95
N VAL A 48 3.95 33.22 -24.09
CA VAL A 48 3.12 32.02 -24.18
C VAL A 48 3.75 30.86 -23.41
N LEU A 49 5.04 30.60 -23.61
CA LEU A 49 5.74 29.53 -22.94
C LEU A 49 5.74 29.70 -21.41
N ILE A 50 6.11 30.89 -20.93
CA ILE A 50 6.15 31.15 -19.47
C ILE A 50 4.74 31.07 -18.85
N THR A 51 3.71 31.50 -19.58
CA THR A 51 2.32 31.43 -19.12
C THR A 51 1.87 29.97 -18.97
N VAL A 52 2.20 29.09 -19.93
CA VAL A 52 1.91 27.66 -19.84
C VAL A 52 2.63 27.01 -18.65
N LEU A 53 3.91 27.34 -18.44
CA LEU A 53 4.68 26.84 -17.29
C LEU A 53 4.11 27.31 -15.96
N VAL A 54 3.71 28.57 -15.87
CA VAL A 54 3.06 29.14 -14.67
C VAL A 54 1.70 28.49 -14.43
N ALA A 55 0.89 28.28 -15.45
CA ALA A 55 -0.38 27.57 -15.33
C ALA A 55 -0.21 26.15 -14.77
N GLY A 56 0.79 25.42 -15.27
CA GLY A 56 1.16 24.11 -14.71
C GLY A 56 1.58 24.18 -13.24
N SER A 57 2.42 25.16 -12.88
CA SER A 57 2.86 25.40 -11.49
C SER A 57 1.69 25.75 -10.58
N LEU A 58 0.77 26.60 -11.01
CA LEU A 58 -0.44 26.97 -10.24
C LEU A 58 -1.38 25.79 -10.05
N THR A 59 -1.51 24.92 -11.06
CA THR A 59 -2.29 23.68 -10.93
C THR A 59 -1.71 22.77 -9.84
N TYR A 60 -0.38 22.58 -9.85
CA TYR A 60 0.30 21.82 -8.81
C TYR A 60 0.15 22.43 -7.41
N LEU A 61 0.35 23.75 -7.29
CA LEU A 61 0.21 24.47 -6.02
C LEU A 61 -1.23 24.44 -5.49
N SER A 62 -2.23 24.49 -6.36
CA SER A 62 -3.66 24.35 -6.01
C SER A 62 -3.94 22.95 -5.45
N ALA A 63 -3.44 21.92 -6.10
CA ALA A 63 -3.55 20.53 -5.61
C ALA A 63 -2.87 20.37 -4.24
N ARG A 64 -1.68 20.95 -4.07
CA ARG A 64 -0.94 20.95 -2.80
C ARG A 64 -1.67 21.70 -1.69
N TYR A 65 -2.27 22.83 -2.00
CA TYR A 65 -3.10 23.57 -1.04
C TYR A 65 -4.33 22.76 -0.61
N GLY A 66 -5.04 22.15 -1.57
CA GLY A 66 -6.18 21.27 -1.30
C GLY A 66 -5.79 20.06 -0.43
N TYR A 67 -4.63 19.46 -0.68
CA TYR A 67 -4.06 18.41 0.18
C TYR A 67 -3.79 18.91 1.59
N ALA A 68 -3.08 20.03 1.74
CA ALA A 68 -2.75 20.62 3.04
C ALA A 68 -4.02 21.01 3.83
N ARG A 69 -5.06 21.48 3.15
CA ARG A 69 -6.37 21.76 3.75
C ARG A 69 -7.03 20.50 4.28
N ARG A 70 -7.12 19.46 3.45
CA ARG A 70 -7.68 18.15 3.87
C ARG A 70 -6.92 17.54 5.02
N LEU A 71 -5.58 17.57 4.96
CA LEU A 71 -4.74 17.03 6.02
C LEU A 71 -4.98 17.72 7.38
N SER A 72 -5.19 19.04 7.39
CA SER A 72 -5.42 19.80 8.63
C SER A 72 -6.84 19.66 9.21
N THR A 73 -7.80 19.21 8.40
CA THR A 73 -9.19 18.96 8.83
C THR A 73 -9.48 17.48 9.03
N ARG A 74 -8.53 16.61 8.66
CA ARG A 74 -8.68 15.15 8.83
C ARG A 74 -8.66 14.80 10.30
N GLN A 75 -9.74 14.23 10.77
CA GLN A 75 -9.79 13.51 12.03
C GLN A 75 -9.51 12.03 11.74
N PRO A 76 -8.57 11.40 12.42
CA PRO A 76 -8.40 9.95 12.37
C PRO A 76 -9.71 9.29 12.82
N ALA A 77 -10.10 8.20 12.17
CA ALA A 77 -11.23 7.41 12.63
C ALA A 77 -10.95 6.89 14.05
N SER A 78 -11.93 6.99 14.92
CA SER A 78 -11.87 6.42 16.27
C SER A 78 -11.84 4.90 16.19
N ASP A 79 -11.33 4.24 17.23
CA ASP A 79 -11.34 2.77 17.29
C ASP A 79 -12.78 2.20 17.24
N SER A 80 -13.76 2.93 17.78
CA SER A 80 -15.18 2.54 17.70
C SER A 80 -15.74 2.60 16.27
N GLU A 81 -15.38 3.62 15.49
CA GLU A 81 -15.76 3.70 14.07
C GLU A 81 -15.09 2.60 13.23
N ILE A 82 -13.83 2.31 13.50
CA ILE A 82 -13.10 1.21 12.83
C ILE A 82 -13.75 -0.14 13.16
N ASP A 83 -14.13 -0.36 14.41
CA ASP A 83 -14.79 -1.60 14.83
C ASP A 83 -16.21 -1.71 14.24
N ALA A 84 -16.98 -0.61 14.19
CA ALA A 84 -18.28 -0.58 13.52
C ALA A 84 -18.15 -0.91 12.02
N PHE A 85 -17.17 -0.33 11.33
CA PHE A 85 -16.87 -0.68 9.95
C PHE A 85 -16.55 -2.17 9.76
N ARG A 86 -15.79 -2.76 10.69
CA ARG A 86 -15.45 -4.20 10.65
C ARG A 86 -16.68 -5.11 10.78
N MET A 87 -17.73 -4.65 11.46
CA MET A 87 -18.97 -5.40 11.64
C MET A 87 -19.90 -5.35 10.42
N THR A 88 -19.75 -4.40 9.52
CA THR A 88 -20.62 -4.20 8.33
C THR A 88 -20.29 -5.11 7.13
N GLY A 89 -19.42 -6.10 7.30
CA GLY A 89 -19.03 -6.99 6.20
C GLY A 89 -17.95 -6.40 5.30
N VAL A 90 -16.72 -6.42 5.78
CA VAL A 90 -15.56 -5.80 5.12
C VAL A 90 -15.22 -6.52 3.81
N SER A 91 -15.12 -5.77 2.72
CA SER A 91 -14.61 -6.27 1.44
C SER A 91 -13.18 -6.78 1.57
N SER A 92 -12.80 -7.77 0.76
CA SER A 92 -11.40 -8.20 0.68
C SER A 92 -10.56 -7.17 -0.07
N VAL A 93 -9.35 -6.92 0.42
CA VAL A 93 -8.37 -6.04 -0.21
C VAL A 93 -7.17 -6.85 -0.64
N THR A 94 -6.78 -6.70 -1.90
CA THR A 94 -5.52 -7.25 -2.41
C THR A 94 -4.52 -6.11 -2.61
N ILE A 95 -3.37 -6.22 -1.94
CA ILE A 95 -2.28 -5.26 -2.03
C ILE A 95 -1.30 -5.80 -3.07
N LEU A 96 -1.09 -5.05 -4.16
CA LEU A 96 -0.17 -5.40 -5.22
C LEU A 96 1.16 -4.66 -5.02
N VAL A 97 2.25 -5.41 -4.94
CA VAL A 97 3.61 -4.88 -4.79
C VAL A 97 4.39 -5.23 -6.06
N PRO A 98 4.47 -4.32 -7.05
CA PRO A 98 5.23 -4.56 -8.27
C PRO A 98 6.73 -4.39 -8.01
N SER A 99 7.52 -5.31 -8.52
CA SER A 99 8.99 -5.29 -8.46
C SER A 99 9.58 -5.59 -9.84
N TYR A 100 10.63 -4.85 -10.21
CA TYR A 100 11.46 -5.10 -11.37
C TYR A 100 12.91 -4.73 -11.05
N LYS A 101 13.77 -5.71 -10.90
CA LYS A 101 15.19 -5.53 -10.54
C LYS A 101 15.39 -4.63 -9.32
N GLU A 102 14.46 -4.70 -8.37
CA GLU A 102 14.56 -3.95 -7.11
C GLU A 102 15.35 -4.77 -6.07
N ASP A 103 15.96 -4.07 -5.11
CA ASP A 103 16.65 -4.70 -3.98
C ASP A 103 15.67 -5.54 -3.15
N PRO A 104 15.91 -6.85 -2.96
CA PRO A 104 15.08 -7.72 -2.13
C PRO A 104 14.85 -7.19 -0.71
N ALA A 105 15.83 -6.52 -0.11
CA ALA A 105 15.70 -5.93 1.23
C ALA A 105 14.65 -4.80 1.26
N LEU A 106 14.59 -3.96 0.22
CA LEU A 106 13.57 -2.92 0.09
C LEU A 106 12.18 -3.50 -0.12
N VAL A 107 12.06 -4.51 -0.99
CA VAL A 107 10.79 -5.19 -1.26
C VAL A 107 10.30 -5.92 -0.02
N TRP A 108 11.18 -6.56 0.75
CA TRP A 108 10.84 -7.19 2.02
C TRP A 108 10.23 -6.19 3.02
N LYS A 109 10.82 -5.01 3.21
CA LYS A 109 10.26 -3.93 4.05
C LYS A 109 8.84 -3.53 3.61
N THR A 110 8.65 -3.41 2.29
CA THR A 110 7.35 -3.07 1.69
C THR A 110 6.32 -4.16 1.96
N LEU A 111 6.66 -5.43 1.73
CA LEU A 111 5.78 -6.57 1.99
C LEU A 111 5.42 -6.70 3.46
N LEU A 112 6.39 -6.56 4.36
CA LEU A 112 6.13 -6.63 5.80
C LEU A 112 5.28 -5.45 6.28
N SER A 113 5.52 -4.23 5.78
CA SER A 113 4.68 -3.06 6.07
C SER A 113 3.24 -3.28 5.62
N ALA A 114 3.04 -3.86 4.43
CA ALA A 114 1.71 -4.22 3.92
C ALA A 114 1.06 -5.34 4.76
N ALA A 115 1.85 -6.34 5.17
CA ALA A 115 1.40 -7.46 5.99
C ALA A 115 0.94 -7.02 7.39
N LEU A 116 1.53 -5.95 7.92
CA LEU A 116 1.23 -5.40 9.24
C LEU A 116 0.11 -4.34 9.23
N GLN A 117 -0.58 -4.12 8.11
CA GLN A 117 -1.74 -3.21 8.09
C GLN A 117 -2.91 -3.76 8.91
N ASP A 118 -3.60 -2.88 9.64
CA ASP A 118 -4.75 -3.26 10.46
C ASP A 118 -6.03 -3.37 9.62
N TYR A 119 -6.06 -4.37 8.70
CA TYR A 119 -7.23 -4.68 7.87
C TYR A 119 -7.51 -6.19 7.88
N PRO A 120 -8.74 -6.64 8.20
CA PRO A 120 -8.99 -8.04 8.54
C PRO A 120 -8.96 -9.01 7.35
N ARG A 121 -9.29 -8.55 6.15
CA ARG A 121 -9.40 -9.40 4.94
C ARG A 121 -8.47 -8.89 3.86
N ARG A 122 -7.17 -9.02 4.10
CA ARG A 122 -6.15 -8.61 3.15
C ARG A 122 -5.35 -9.80 2.63
N SER A 123 -4.95 -9.70 1.39
CA SER A 123 -3.95 -10.55 0.74
C SER A 123 -2.90 -9.67 0.07
N ILE A 124 -1.68 -10.15 -0.03
CA ILE A 124 -0.58 -9.43 -0.65
C ILE A 124 -0.06 -10.24 -1.81
N VAL A 125 0.21 -9.58 -2.91
CA VAL A 125 0.78 -10.22 -4.10
C VAL A 125 2.01 -9.45 -4.54
N LEU A 126 3.15 -10.11 -4.48
CA LEU A 126 4.40 -9.63 -5.06
C LEU A 126 4.39 -9.95 -6.56
N LEU A 127 4.40 -8.89 -7.37
CA LEU A 127 4.41 -9.00 -8.83
C LEU A 127 5.85 -8.87 -9.34
N ILE A 128 6.52 -10.00 -9.56
CA ILE A 128 7.89 -10.03 -10.05
C ILE A 128 7.87 -9.89 -11.58
N ASP A 129 8.50 -8.83 -12.10
CA ASP A 129 8.56 -8.53 -13.54
C ASP A 129 9.94 -8.82 -14.16
N ASP A 130 10.81 -9.48 -13.42
CA ASP A 130 12.11 -9.91 -13.88
C ASP A 130 11.98 -10.98 -14.98
N PRO A 131 12.97 -11.10 -15.89
CA PRO A 131 13.03 -12.22 -16.82
C PRO A 131 13.05 -13.54 -16.05
N PRO A 132 12.25 -14.56 -16.45
CA PRO A 132 12.17 -15.83 -15.73
C PRO A 132 13.49 -16.63 -15.76
N VAL A 133 14.33 -16.35 -16.76
CA VAL A 133 15.70 -16.84 -16.90
C VAL A 133 16.63 -15.65 -16.73
N ALA A 134 17.45 -15.68 -15.70
CA ALA A 134 18.41 -14.62 -15.41
C ALA A 134 19.59 -14.63 -16.40
N ALA A 135 20.09 -13.45 -16.74
CA ALA A 135 21.21 -13.31 -17.67
C ALA A 135 22.57 -13.53 -16.98
N THR A 136 22.66 -13.23 -15.68
CA THR A 136 23.89 -13.35 -14.88
C THR A 136 23.63 -14.18 -13.63
N HIS A 137 24.71 -14.63 -13.00
CA HIS A 137 24.61 -15.35 -11.71
C HIS A 137 24.05 -14.46 -10.59
N GLU A 138 24.42 -13.19 -10.58
CA GLU A 138 23.93 -12.20 -9.63
C GLU A 138 22.42 -11.96 -9.80
N ASP A 139 21.93 -11.75 -11.05
CA ASP A 139 20.50 -11.65 -11.34
C ASP A 139 19.74 -12.93 -10.92
N ALA A 140 20.37 -14.12 -11.09
CA ALA A 140 19.76 -15.39 -10.68
C ALA A 140 19.60 -15.49 -9.16
N GLN A 141 20.60 -15.07 -8.41
CA GLN A 141 20.56 -15.05 -6.95
C GLN A 141 19.51 -14.05 -6.46
N ALA A 142 19.51 -12.82 -6.96
CA ALA A 142 18.52 -11.79 -6.59
C ALA A 142 17.09 -12.26 -6.90
N LEU A 143 16.86 -12.90 -8.05
CA LEU A 143 15.55 -13.45 -8.41
C LEU A 143 15.13 -14.60 -7.48
N ALA A 144 16.06 -15.46 -7.07
CA ALA A 144 15.78 -16.54 -6.12
C ALA A 144 15.41 -15.97 -4.74
N GLU A 145 16.13 -14.98 -4.26
CA GLU A 145 15.82 -14.27 -3.02
C GLU A 145 14.44 -13.59 -3.11
N MET A 146 14.14 -12.91 -4.21
CA MET A 146 12.86 -12.26 -4.44
C MET A 146 11.68 -13.25 -4.38
N ARG A 147 11.83 -14.44 -4.94
CA ARG A 147 10.82 -15.52 -4.90
C ARG A 147 10.54 -16.02 -3.49
N GLU A 148 11.54 -16.00 -2.62
CA GLU A 148 11.41 -16.45 -1.23
C GLU A 148 10.82 -15.40 -0.29
N LEU A 149 10.71 -14.12 -0.69
CA LEU A 149 10.25 -13.05 0.18
C LEU A 149 8.84 -13.28 0.73
N ALA A 150 7.94 -13.81 -0.09
CA ALA A 150 6.57 -14.11 0.34
C ALA A 150 6.57 -15.08 1.54
N ASN A 151 7.27 -16.20 1.39
CA ASN A 151 7.43 -17.20 2.43
C ASN A 151 8.17 -16.66 3.66
N ALA A 152 9.17 -15.80 3.45
CA ALA A 152 9.94 -15.18 4.54
C ALA A 152 9.06 -14.27 5.40
N VAL A 153 8.16 -13.48 4.80
CA VAL A 153 7.21 -12.63 5.52
C VAL A 153 6.21 -13.48 6.32
N GLU A 154 5.63 -14.52 5.71
CA GLU A 154 4.70 -15.42 6.41
C GLU A 154 5.37 -16.13 7.58
N ARG A 155 6.58 -16.68 7.38
CA ARG A 155 7.36 -17.31 8.47
C ARG A 155 7.66 -16.33 9.61
N ARG A 156 7.95 -15.04 9.29
CA ARG A 156 8.23 -14.02 10.30
C ARG A 156 7.03 -13.75 11.20
N LEU A 157 5.82 -13.84 10.66
CA LEU A 157 4.58 -13.58 11.39
C LEU A 157 3.99 -14.83 12.05
N ALA A 158 4.40 -16.02 11.63
CA ALA A 158 3.79 -17.29 12.03
C ALA A 158 3.74 -17.51 13.55
N ALA A 159 4.82 -17.22 14.28
CA ALA A 159 4.89 -17.44 15.73
C ALA A 159 3.94 -16.49 16.49
N VAL A 160 3.97 -15.19 16.18
CA VAL A 160 3.07 -14.23 16.82
C VAL A 160 1.62 -14.49 16.43
N HIS A 161 1.34 -14.86 15.19
CA HIS A 161 0.00 -15.27 14.74
C HIS A 161 -0.52 -16.48 15.53
N ALA A 162 0.28 -17.54 15.66
CA ALA A 162 -0.10 -18.72 16.43
C ALA A 162 -0.40 -18.37 17.89
N ARG A 163 0.41 -17.51 18.50
CA ARG A 163 0.23 -17.05 19.89
C ARG A 163 -1.07 -16.28 20.09
N VAL A 164 -1.32 -15.26 19.26
CA VAL A 164 -2.54 -14.43 19.41
C VAL A 164 -3.81 -15.19 19.04
N ARG A 165 -3.75 -16.08 18.03
CA ARG A 165 -4.85 -16.96 17.65
C ARG A 165 -5.21 -17.95 18.76
N SER A 166 -4.20 -18.54 19.40
CA SER A 166 -4.40 -19.44 20.54
C SER A 166 -5.06 -18.72 21.71
N ALA A 167 -4.63 -17.49 22.03
CA ALA A 167 -5.22 -16.67 23.10
C ALA A 167 -6.67 -16.30 22.76
N ALA A 168 -6.96 -15.88 21.55
CA ALA A 168 -8.32 -15.58 21.11
C ALA A 168 -9.25 -16.81 21.21
N ALA A 169 -8.78 -17.98 20.78
CA ALA A 169 -9.53 -19.22 20.90
C ALA A 169 -9.74 -19.65 22.37
N ALA A 170 -8.78 -19.41 23.24
CA ALA A 170 -8.91 -19.66 24.66
C ALA A 170 -9.97 -18.75 25.32
N PHE A 171 -9.96 -17.45 24.97
CA PHE A 171 -10.99 -16.50 25.40
C PHE A 171 -12.40 -16.98 24.98
N GLU A 172 -12.63 -17.30 23.70
CA GLU A 172 -13.96 -17.76 23.24
C GLU A 172 -14.43 -19.01 24.02
N ARG A 173 -13.52 -19.98 24.26
CA ARG A 173 -13.88 -21.16 25.07
C ARG A 173 -14.26 -20.84 26.53
N ARG A 174 -13.65 -19.82 27.14
CA ARG A 174 -14.00 -19.37 28.51
C ARG A 174 -15.32 -18.60 28.52
N ALA A 175 -15.52 -17.74 27.54
CA ALA A 175 -16.76 -16.97 27.36
C ALA A 175 -17.98 -17.88 27.18
N ASP A 176 -17.88 -18.91 26.32
CA ASP A 176 -18.96 -19.87 26.09
C ASP A 176 -19.36 -20.66 27.34
N ARG A 177 -18.45 -20.83 28.29
CA ARG A 177 -18.71 -21.53 29.56
C ARG A 177 -19.22 -20.60 30.68
N ALA A 178 -19.36 -19.33 30.43
CA ALA A 178 -19.71 -18.30 31.42
C ALA A 178 -18.88 -18.37 32.73
N ARG A 179 -17.64 -18.80 32.63
CA ARG A 179 -16.73 -19.02 33.77
C ARG A 179 -15.52 -18.11 33.71
N PHE A 180 -15.73 -16.79 33.64
CA PHE A 180 -14.62 -15.85 33.68
C PHE A 180 -15.05 -14.54 34.34
N ARG A 181 -14.06 -13.84 34.90
CA ARG A 181 -14.25 -12.47 35.36
C ARG A 181 -13.73 -11.53 34.27
N LEU A 182 -14.51 -10.53 33.90
CA LEU A 182 -14.12 -9.54 32.87
C LEU A 182 -12.78 -8.87 33.20
N SER A 183 -12.54 -8.57 34.48
CA SER A 183 -11.28 -7.98 34.94
C SER A 183 -10.06 -8.88 34.71
N ASP A 184 -10.20 -10.20 34.85
CA ASP A 184 -9.10 -11.13 34.65
C ASP A 184 -8.80 -11.29 33.17
N GLU A 185 -9.83 -11.40 32.32
CA GLU A 185 -9.69 -11.44 30.87
C GLU A 185 -9.10 -10.15 30.31
N ALA A 186 -9.46 -8.99 30.86
CA ALA A 186 -8.86 -7.73 30.45
C ALA A 186 -7.36 -7.67 30.80
N ARG A 187 -6.97 -8.18 31.97
CA ARG A 187 -5.54 -8.30 32.32
C ARG A 187 -4.79 -9.27 31.39
N GLU A 188 -5.41 -10.40 31.06
CA GLU A 188 -4.86 -11.38 30.11
C GLU A 188 -4.65 -10.74 28.72
N LEU A 189 -5.64 -9.98 28.23
CA LEU A 189 -5.52 -9.27 26.96
C LEU A 189 -4.48 -8.14 27.03
N ALA A 190 -4.39 -7.42 28.15
CA ALA A 190 -3.37 -6.39 28.35
C ALA A 190 -1.95 -7.01 28.29
N ALA A 191 -1.72 -8.13 28.97
CA ALA A 191 -0.46 -8.86 28.91
C ALA A 191 -0.16 -9.33 27.48
N LEU A 192 -1.16 -9.78 26.71
CA LEU A 192 -0.98 -10.15 25.31
C LEU A 192 -0.63 -8.94 24.44
N TYR A 193 -1.17 -7.76 24.71
CA TYR A 193 -0.77 -6.52 24.03
C TYR A 193 0.69 -6.15 24.35
N GLU A 194 1.13 -6.33 25.59
CA GLU A 194 2.54 -6.12 25.98
C GLU A 194 3.48 -7.10 25.25
N GLU A 195 3.11 -8.40 25.17
CA GLU A 195 3.86 -9.41 24.40
C GLU A 195 4.00 -8.99 22.92
N VAL A 196 2.92 -8.53 22.30
CA VAL A 196 2.93 -8.08 20.91
C VAL A 196 3.74 -6.79 20.77
N GLY A 197 3.63 -5.85 21.69
CA GLY A 197 4.47 -4.65 21.73
C GLY A 197 5.97 -4.97 21.84
N ALA A 198 6.31 -5.93 22.69
CA ALA A 198 7.69 -6.42 22.84
C ALA A 198 8.18 -7.13 21.57
N TRP A 199 7.34 -7.90 20.91
CA TRP A 199 7.68 -8.51 19.61
C TRP A 199 8.04 -7.45 18.57
N PHE A 200 7.27 -6.37 18.45
CA PHE A 200 7.58 -5.27 17.54
C PHE A 200 8.91 -4.57 17.89
N ALA A 201 9.18 -4.36 19.18
CA ALA A 201 10.44 -3.78 19.65
C ALA A 201 11.65 -4.70 19.33
N ASP A 202 11.49 -6.00 19.51
CA ASP A 202 12.50 -7.01 19.14
C ASP A 202 12.76 -7.00 17.62
N GLN A 203 11.70 -6.90 16.79
CA GLN A 203 11.87 -6.76 15.34
C GLN A 203 12.66 -5.48 14.99
N ALA A 204 12.40 -4.38 15.67
CA ALA A 204 13.10 -3.12 15.47
C ALA A 204 14.58 -3.22 15.86
N SER A 205 14.90 -3.87 16.99
CA SER A 205 16.27 -4.03 17.48
C SER A 205 17.15 -4.90 16.57
N ARG A 206 16.53 -5.85 15.86
CA ARG A 206 17.22 -6.76 14.92
C ARG A 206 17.38 -6.18 13.52
N HIS A 207 16.73 -5.05 13.22
CA HIS A 207 16.79 -4.44 11.89
C HIS A 207 18.00 -3.51 11.78
N SER A 208 18.89 -3.81 10.83
CA SER A 208 20.03 -2.93 10.50
C SER A 208 19.54 -1.64 9.85
N ILE A 209 19.97 -0.51 10.37
CA ILE A 209 19.67 0.81 9.78
C ILE A 209 20.85 1.20 8.89
N VAL A 210 20.69 1.02 7.58
CA VAL A 210 21.69 1.37 6.55
C VAL A 210 21.37 2.74 5.96
N ASP A 211 20.09 3.00 5.68
CA ASP A 211 19.65 4.23 5.02
C ASP A 211 18.45 4.90 5.72
N HIS A 212 17.92 5.95 5.09
CA HIS A 212 16.76 6.67 5.62
C HIS A 212 15.47 5.86 5.53
N THR A 213 15.35 4.93 4.57
CA THR A 213 14.15 4.08 4.42
C THR A 213 14.07 3.07 5.55
N ASP A 214 15.20 2.52 5.99
CA ASP A 214 15.28 1.65 7.17
C ASP A 214 14.83 2.39 8.42
N ARG A 215 15.32 3.63 8.60
CA ARG A 215 14.93 4.47 9.75
C ARG A 215 13.44 4.72 9.77
N VAL A 216 12.83 5.08 8.63
CA VAL A 216 11.39 5.32 8.50
C VAL A 216 10.61 4.04 8.77
N PHE A 217 11.05 2.91 8.23
CA PHE A 217 10.43 1.60 8.45
C PHE A 217 10.46 1.22 9.94
N VAL A 218 11.63 1.29 10.57
CA VAL A 218 11.79 0.97 11.99
C VAL A 218 10.93 1.89 12.86
N GLU A 219 10.96 3.19 12.62
CA GLU A 219 10.26 4.16 13.46
C GLU A 219 8.74 4.10 13.29
N LEU A 220 8.23 4.04 12.07
CA LEU A 220 6.79 4.09 11.81
C LEU A 220 6.12 2.72 11.86
N THR A 221 6.77 1.68 11.32
CA THR A 221 6.14 0.36 11.18
C THR A 221 6.39 -0.52 12.40
N LEU A 222 7.56 -0.41 13.06
CA LEU A 222 7.92 -1.27 14.17
C LEU A 222 7.77 -0.56 15.52
N LEU A 223 8.54 0.47 15.80
CA LEU A 223 8.49 1.17 17.09
C LEU A 223 7.18 1.93 17.30
N GLY A 224 6.58 2.48 16.23
CA GLY A 224 5.25 3.11 16.30
C GLY A 224 4.19 2.12 16.75
N GLU A 225 4.19 0.91 16.21
CA GLU A 225 3.25 -0.14 16.62
C GLU A 225 3.56 -0.69 18.02
N SER A 226 4.83 -0.83 18.39
CA SER A 226 5.22 -1.21 19.77
C SER A 226 4.59 -0.25 20.79
N ARG A 227 4.79 1.06 20.60
CA ARG A 227 4.21 2.10 21.47
C ARG A 227 2.68 2.05 21.49
N ARG A 228 2.06 1.80 20.33
CA ARG A 228 0.60 1.69 20.21
C ARG A 228 0.03 0.51 21.03
N TYR A 229 0.71 -0.64 21.03
CA TYR A 229 0.26 -1.80 21.79
C TYR A 229 0.50 -1.61 23.29
N GLN A 230 1.61 -0.99 23.70
CA GLN A 230 1.83 -0.58 25.09
C GLN A 230 0.74 0.37 25.59
N GLN A 231 0.35 1.35 24.76
CA GLN A 231 -0.75 2.26 25.10
C GLN A 231 -2.08 1.52 25.24
N LYS A 232 -2.41 0.59 24.33
CA LYS A 232 -3.63 -0.24 24.41
C LYS A 232 -3.65 -1.11 25.66
N ALA A 233 -2.53 -1.66 26.09
CA ALA A 233 -2.42 -2.40 27.34
C ALA A 233 -2.75 -1.50 28.54
N ALA A 234 -2.12 -0.33 28.61
CA ALA A 234 -2.37 0.65 29.68
C ALA A 234 -3.83 1.14 29.72
N ASP A 235 -4.41 1.42 28.53
CA ASP A 235 -5.82 1.86 28.43
C ASP A 235 -6.78 0.78 28.92
N LEU A 236 -6.51 -0.48 28.58
CA LEU A 236 -7.33 -1.60 29.01
C LEU A 236 -7.24 -1.84 30.53
N LEU A 237 -6.05 -1.73 31.12
CA LEU A 237 -5.86 -1.83 32.57
C LEU A 237 -6.61 -0.70 33.31
N ARG A 238 -6.59 0.52 32.78
CA ARG A 238 -7.37 1.64 33.33
C ARG A 238 -8.90 1.39 33.26
N SER A 239 -9.35 0.73 32.18
CA SER A 239 -10.77 0.37 32.06
C SER A 239 -11.20 -0.68 33.10
N VAL A 240 -10.29 -1.55 33.52
CA VAL A 240 -10.54 -2.48 34.65
C VAL A 240 -10.68 -1.73 35.95
N GLU A 241 -9.85 -0.74 36.23
CA GLU A 241 -9.91 0.07 37.47
C GLU A 241 -11.19 0.89 37.55
N SER A 242 -11.73 1.34 36.42
CA SER A 242 -12.97 2.12 36.32
C SER A 242 -14.25 1.28 36.15
N ASP A 243 -14.15 -0.06 36.21
CA ASP A 243 -15.27 -1.01 35.96
C ASP A 243 -15.99 -0.77 34.62
N ALA A 244 -15.24 -0.25 33.62
CA ALA A 244 -15.77 0.08 32.30
C ALA A 244 -15.50 -1.02 31.25
N THR A 245 -15.14 -2.24 31.70
CA THR A 245 -14.83 -3.36 30.82
C THR A 245 -16.09 -4.10 30.40
N ASP A 246 -16.24 -4.32 29.08
CA ASP A 246 -17.36 -5.06 28.48
C ASP A 246 -16.84 -6.30 27.72
N GLU A 247 -17.58 -7.39 27.79
CA GLU A 247 -17.27 -8.65 27.11
C GLU A 247 -17.15 -8.47 25.58
N ASN A 248 -18.07 -7.67 25.00
CA ASN A 248 -18.03 -7.42 23.57
C ASN A 248 -16.80 -6.62 23.15
N LEU A 249 -16.32 -5.72 24.00
CA LEU A 249 -15.06 -5.00 23.79
C LEU A 249 -13.88 -5.97 23.76
N LEU A 250 -13.80 -6.88 24.75
CA LEU A 250 -12.74 -7.89 24.83
C LEU A 250 -12.77 -8.82 23.61
N ARG A 251 -13.96 -9.32 23.25
CA ARG A 251 -14.17 -10.21 22.10
C ARG A 251 -13.73 -9.56 20.78
N ARG A 252 -14.12 -8.30 20.55
CA ARG A 252 -13.67 -7.53 19.37
C ARG A 252 -12.17 -7.34 19.38
N SER A 253 -11.58 -7.04 20.51
CA SER A 253 -10.14 -6.80 20.68
C SER A 253 -9.31 -8.05 20.38
N TYR A 254 -9.70 -9.22 20.92
CA TYR A 254 -9.06 -10.49 20.61
C TYR A 254 -9.15 -10.84 19.12
N ARG A 255 -10.33 -10.69 18.50
CA ARG A 255 -10.54 -10.94 17.07
C ARG A 255 -9.72 -9.99 16.20
N ARG A 256 -9.67 -8.71 16.56
CA ARG A 256 -8.86 -7.71 15.86
C ARG A 256 -7.38 -8.05 15.93
N LEU A 257 -6.89 -8.41 17.12
CA LEU A 257 -5.49 -8.79 17.29
C LEU A 257 -5.14 -10.04 16.49
N ALA A 258 -5.98 -11.08 16.52
CA ALA A 258 -5.74 -12.31 15.75
C ALA A 258 -5.71 -12.04 14.24
N SER A 259 -6.68 -11.26 13.71
CA SER A 259 -6.74 -10.92 12.28
C SER A 259 -5.59 -10.04 11.80
N ARG A 260 -4.92 -9.32 12.71
CA ARG A 260 -3.79 -8.47 12.37
C ARG A 260 -2.57 -9.23 11.87
N PHE A 261 -2.34 -10.42 12.38
CA PHE A 261 -1.19 -11.26 11.99
C PHE A 261 -1.57 -12.39 11.03
N GLU A 262 -2.86 -12.52 10.71
CA GLU A 262 -3.34 -13.41 9.67
C GLU A 262 -3.13 -12.76 8.32
N VAL A 263 -2.17 -13.25 7.56
CA VAL A 263 -1.82 -12.72 6.24
C VAL A 263 -1.50 -13.85 5.28
N THR A 264 -1.88 -13.65 4.01
CA THR A 264 -1.44 -14.48 2.89
C THR A 264 -0.63 -13.62 1.95
N VAL A 265 0.60 -14.04 1.67
CA VAL A 265 1.50 -13.39 0.72
C VAL A 265 1.78 -14.36 -0.43
N ARG A 266 1.56 -13.91 -1.65
CA ARG A 266 1.76 -14.72 -2.86
C ARG A 266 2.73 -14.03 -3.79
N THR A 267 3.38 -14.80 -4.65
CA THR A 267 4.17 -14.30 -5.78
C THR A 267 3.46 -14.54 -7.09
N PHE A 268 3.61 -13.63 -8.03
CA PHE A 268 3.14 -13.78 -9.39
C PHE A 268 4.20 -13.25 -10.36
N GLU A 269 4.56 -14.07 -11.34
CA GLU A 269 5.55 -13.76 -12.36
C GLU A 269 4.89 -13.91 -13.74
N ARG A 270 4.37 -12.80 -14.30
CA ARG A 270 3.63 -12.84 -15.59
C ARG A 270 4.47 -13.39 -16.75
N LYS A 271 5.76 -13.10 -16.77
CA LYS A 271 6.69 -13.51 -17.84
C LYS A 271 7.00 -15.01 -17.87
N ARG A 272 6.55 -15.77 -16.87
CA ARG A 272 6.58 -17.24 -16.90
C ARG A 272 5.49 -17.84 -17.78
N TYR A 273 4.52 -17.04 -18.23
CA TYR A 273 3.35 -17.50 -18.97
C TYR A 273 3.40 -16.97 -20.41
N ALA A 274 3.45 -17.88 -21.39
CA ALA A 274 3.61 -17.54 -22.80
C ALA A 274 2.44 -16.68 -23.36
N ASN A 275 1.24 -16.78 -22.78
CA ASN A 275 0.06 -16.03 -23.20
C ASN A 275 -0.15 -14.70 -22.48
N LEU A 276 0.74 -14.31 -21.57
CA LEU A 276 0.71 -13.00 -20.93
C LEU A 276 1.73 -12.07 -21.59
N SER A 277 1.51 -10.76 -21.46
CA SER A 277 2.44 -9.76 -22.03
C SER A 277 3.83 -9.85 -21.39
N HIS A 278 4.88 -9.79 -22.20
CA HIS A 278 6.28 -9.77 -21.73
C HIS A 278 6.93 -8.38 -21.86
N GLU A 279 6.15 -7.35 -22.24
CA GLU A 279 6.68 -5.99 -22.33
C GLU A 279 7.23 -5.50 -20.98
N PRO A 280 8.44 -4.90 -20.95
CA PRO A 280 9.07 -4.42 -19.72
C PRO A 280 8.42 -3.10 -19.27
N ASN A 281 7.24 -3.18 -18.67
CA ASN A 281 6.46 -2.02 -18.25
C ASN A 281 5.72 -2.31 -16.94
N LYS A 282 5.95 -1.45 -15.93
CA LYS A 282 5.31 -1.56 -14.61
C LYS A 282 3.77 -1.54 -14.70
N ALA A 283 3.20 -0.71 -15.58
CA ALA A 283 1.75 -0.65 -15.77
C ALA A 283 1.21 -1.96 -16.37
N MET A 284 1.95 -2.58 -17.30
CA MET A 284 1.59 -3.88 -17.87
C MET A 284 1.62 -5.00 -16.84
N ASN A 285 2.59 -5.00 -15.91
CA ASN A 285 2.66 -5.95 -14.82
C ASN A 285 1.41 -5.86 -13.92
N LEU A 286 1.06 -4.65 -13.50
CA LEU A 286 -0.14 -4.41 -12.70
C LEU A 286 -1.43 -4.76 -13.46
N ASN A 287 -1.60 -4.27 -14.68
CA ASN A 287 -2.80 -4.48 -15.48
C ASN A 287 -3.01 -5.97 -15.81
N THR A 288 -1.94 -6.72 -16.08
CA THR A 288 -2.02 -8.15 -16.31
C THR A 288 -2.61 -8.87 -15.09
N TYR A 289 -2.11 -8.57 -13.89
CA TYR A 289 -2.63 -9.19 -12.68
C TYR A 289 -4.08 -8.76 -12.37
N ILE A 290 -4.37 -7.47 -12.52
CA ILE A 290 -5.73 -6.92 -12.31
C ILE A 290 -6.74 -7.59 -13.25
N ALA A 291 -6.36 -7.83 -14.51
CA ALA A 291 -7.23 -8.53 -15.47
C ALA A 291 -7.51 -10.00 -15.10
N LEU A 292 -6.63 -10.62 -14.30
CA LEU A 292 -6.81 -11.98 -13.79
C LEU A 292 -7.64 -12.02 -12.49
N MET A 293 -7.82 -10.89 -11.81
CA MET A 293 -8.57 -10.86 -10.54
C MET A 293 -10.05 -11.17 -10.77
N GLY A 294 -10.61 -11.94 -9.85
CA GLY A 294 -12.02 -12.35 -9.92
C GLY A 294 -12.30 -13.48 -10.92
N GLY A 295 -11.34 -13.87 -11.77
CA GLY A 295 -11.42 -15.00 -12.67
C GLY A 295 -10.95 -16.31 -12.01
N ARG A 296 -11.41 -17.44 -12.57
CA ARG A 296 -10.85 -18.77 -12.30
C ARG A 296 -9.97 -19.14 -13.49
N PHE A 297 -8.71 -19.43 -13.24
CA PHE A 297 -7.77 -19.80 -14.29
C PHE A 297 -7.05 -21.08 -13.90
N LEU A 298 -6.76 -21.92 -14.88
CA LEU A 298 -5.93 -23.11 -14.71
C LEU A 298 -4.54 -22.77 -15.22
N SER A 299 -3.52 -22.99 -14.41
CA SER A 299 -2.14 -22.97 -14.89
C SER A 299 -1.84 -24.27 -15.61
N GLY A 300 -1.36 -24.18 -16.84
CA GLY A 300 -0.79 -25.32 -17.55
C GLY A 300 0.52 -25.81 -16.90
N PRO A 301 1.18 -26.82 -17.47
CA PRO A 301 2.42 -27.38 -16.93
C PRO A 301 3.46 -26.29 -16.68
N THR A 302 4.16 -26.42 -15.55
CA THR A 302 5.19 -25.48 -15.08
C THR A 302 6.37 -25.43 -16.06
N GLY A 303 6.68 -24.25 -16.59
CA GLY A 303 7.79 -23.99 -17.49
C GLY A 303 7.56 -22.72 -18.30
N LEU A 304 8.46 -22.39 -19.22
CA LEU A 304 8.35 -21.25 -20.15
C LEU A 304 7.12 -21.35 -21.09
N ASP A 305 6.49 -22.52 -21.18
CA ASP A 305 5.27 -22.79 -21.96
C ASP A 305 4.00 -22.80 -21.12
N ALA A 306 4.05 -22.38 -19.84
CA ALA A 306 2.88 -22.30 -19.00
C ALA A 306 1.87 -21.30 -19.57
N CYS A 307 0.60 -21.68 -19.63
CA CYS A 307 -0.48 -20.83 -20.09
C CYS A 307 -1.56 -20.70 -19.02
N TRP A 308 -2.09 -19.50 -18.84
CA TRP A 308 -3.30 -19.27 -18.05
C TRP A 308 -4.52 -19.47 -18.94
N ARG A 309 -5.40 -20.40 -18.58
CA ARG A 309 -6.65 -20.68 -19.30
C ARG A 309 -7.85 -20.49 -18.38
N ALA A 310 -8.88 -19.82 -18.88
CA ALA A 310 -10.17 -19.84 -18.22
C ALA A 310 -10.72 -21.28 -18.22
N PRO A 311 -11.26 -21.80 -17.09
CA PRO A 311 -11.94 -23.09 -17.10
C PRO A 311 -13.14 -23.02 -18.03
N ALA A 312 -13.46 -24.13 -18.68
CA ALA A 312 -14.69 -24.26 -19.44
C ALA A 312 -15.87 -23.86 -18.54
N ARG A 313 -16.79 -23.04 -19.04
CA ARG A 313 -17.93 -22.54 -18.28
C ARG A 313 -18.77 -23.73 -17.74
N THR A 314 -18.66 -23.98 -16.44
CA THR A 314 -19.68 -24.74 -15.71
C THR A 314 -20.62 -23.71 -15.09
N SER A 315 -21.88 -23.79 -15.47
CA SER A 315 -22.96 -22.97 -14.94
C SER A 315 -23.13 -23.23 -13.44
N GLY A 316 -22.91 -22.24 -12.61
CA GLY A 316 -23.36 -22.26 -11.21
C GLY A 316 -22.27 -21.79 -10.21
N GLY A 317 -22.53 -20.66 -9.58
CA GLY A 317 -21.84 -20.23 -8.36
C GLY A 317 -21.18 -18.85 -8.44
N SER A 318 -21.97 -17.81 -8.21
CA SER A 318 -21.51 -16.42 -8.03
C SER A 318 -20.96 -16.25 -6.61
N THR A 319 -19.65 -16.03 -6.46
CA THR A 319 -19.09 -15.37 -5.27
C THR A 319 -18.59 -13.99 -5.72
N SER A 320 -19.34 -12.94 -5.36
CA SER A 320 -18.97 -11.57 -5.68
C SER A 320 -17.79 -11.13 -4.82
N THR A 321 -16.62 -11.02 -5.43
CA THR A 321 -15.49 -10.26 -4.87
C THR A 321 -15.58 -8.85 -5.45
N THR A 322 -16.01 -7.88 -4.64
CA THR A 322 -16.06 -6.48 -5.06
C THR A 322 -14.64 -5.92 -5.05
N VAL A 323 -14.07 -5.74 -6.22
CA VAL A 323 -12.82 -5.01 -6.42
C VAL A 323 -13.20 -3.63 -6.93
N ILE A 324 -12.75 -2.57 -6.25
CA ILE A 324 -12.87 -1.20 -6.77
C ILE A 324 -11.88 -1.08 -7.91
N MET A 325 -12.37 -1.13 -9.16
CA MET A 325 -11.58 -1.06 -10.39
C MET A 325 -11.73 0.28 -11.08
N TRP A 326 -10.59 0.85 -11.49
CA TRP A 326 -10.53 1.75 -12.65
C TRP A 326 -10.26 0.92 -13.89
N SER A 327 -11.20 0.89 -14.84
CA SER A 327 -11.11 0.09 -16.05
C SER A 327 -10.25 0.75 -17.11
N PHE A 328 -9.22 0.05 -17.60
CA PHE A 328 -8.62 0.27 -18.91
C PHE A 328 -8.62 -1.03 -19.72
N TRP A 329 -9.13 -0.94 -20.94
CA TRP A 329 -9.37 -2.05 -21.87
C TRP A 329 -8.06 -2.48 -22.56
N MET A 330 -7.72 -3.76 -22.57
CA MET A 330 -6.68 -4.33 -23.43
C MET A 330 -7.08 -5.71 -23.98
N PRO A 331 -6.84 -5.96 -25.29
CA PRO A 331 -7.17 -7.25 -25.89
C PRO A 331 -6.15 -8.32 -25.47
N THR A 332 -6.65 -9.41 -24.92
CA THR A 332 -5.87 -10.63 -24.65
C THR A 332 -5.59 -11.37 -25.93
N ARG A 333 -4.31 -11.63 -26.24
CA ARG A 333 -3.96 -12.61 -27.28
C ARG A 333 -4.40 -13.99 -26.81
N SER A 334 -5.36 -14.59 -27.52
CA SER A 334 -5.78 -15.96 -27.28
C SER A 334 -4.70 -16.93 -27.75
N CYS A 335 -4.31 -17.89 -26.91
CA CYS A 335 -3.59 -19.09 -27.37
C CYS A 335 -4.56 -19.94 -28.19
N ILE A 336 -4.67 -19.65 -29.47
CA ILE A 336 -5.36 -20.54 -30.43
C ILE A 336 -4.29 -21.46 -31.01
N ARG A 337 -4.20 -22.70 -30.51
CA ARG A 337 -3.65 -23.78 -31.33
C ARG A 337 -4.77 -24.25 -32.25
N SER A 338 -4.61 -24.06 -33.54
CA SER A 338 -5.35 -24.79 -34.55
C SER A 338 -4.98 -26.27 -34.40
N THR A 339 -5.92 -27.09 -34.01
CA THR A 339 -5.86 -28.53 -34.25
C THR A 339 -6.20 -28.72 -35.73
N SER A 340 -5.22 -29.06 -36.54
CA SER A 340 -5.36 -29.78 -37.78
C SER A 340 -5.33 -31.25 -37.49
#